data_6561743cbfd6878a50e5d8980439dcc8
#
_entry.id   6561743cbfd6878a50e5d8980439dcc8
#
_cell.length_a   1.000
_cell.length_b   1.000
_cell.length_c   1.000
_cell.angle_alpha   90.00
_cell.angle_beta   90.00
_cell.angle_gamma   90.00
#
_symmetry.space_group_name_H-M   'P 1'
#
loop_
_entity.id
_entity.type
_entity.pdbx_description
1 polymer ?
#
loop_
_entity_poly.entity_id
_entity_poly.type
_entity_poly.pdbx_seq_one_letter_code
_entity_poly.pdbx_strand_id
1 'polypeptide(L)' 'MKIYAPFAGIVRCHVDVGEKTSTGQELATVEATKLESPVVSPGPGTITRIAVADFSDVIGGDLIMEIGEA' A
#
# COMPACT_ATOMS: atom_id res chain seq x y z
N MET A 1 10.88 3.85 2.94
CA MET A 1 9.68 4.00 3.79
C MET A 1 8.86 2.71 3.73
N LYS A 2 8.37 2.29 4.84
CA LYS A 2 7.49 1.11 4.91
C LYS A 2 6.04 1.57 5.02
N ILE A 3 5.18 0.91 4.26
CA ILE A 3 3.75 1.25 4.18
C ILE A 3 2.95 0.11 4.78
N TYR A 4 2.09 0.43 5.74
CA TYR A 4 1.35 -0.55 6.55
C TYR A 4 -0.14 -0.46 6.30
N ALA A 5 -0.84 -1.59 6.50
CA ALA A 5 -2.30 -1.61 6.43
C ALA A 5 -2.91 -0.81 7.59
N PRO A 6 -3.92 0.03 7.33
CA PRO A 6 -4.56 0.83 8.38
C PRO A 6 -5.54 0.02 9.24
N PHE A 7 -6.09 -1.07 8.71
CA PHE A 7 -7.02 -1.95 9.42
C PHE A 7 -7.11 -3.29 8.70
N ALA A 8 -7.83 -4.25 9.28
CA ALA A 8 -8.04 -5.56 8.68
C ALA A 8 -9.00 -5.48 7.50
N GLY A 9 -8.68 -6.15 6.41
CA GLY A 9 -9.51 -6.18 5.21
C GLY A 9 -8.81 -6.85 4.05
N ILE A 10 -9.35 -6.64 2.86
CA ILE A 10 -8.77 -7.13 1.61
C ILE A 10 -7.98 -5.99 0.96
N VAL A 11 -6.73 -6.24 0.63
CA VAL A 11 -5.88 -5.24 -0.01
C VAL A 11 -5.91 -5.38 -1.53
N ARG A 12 -6.03 -4.23 -2.21
CA ARG A 12 -5.86 -4.14 -3.66
C ARG A 12 -4.69 -3.21 -3.92
N CYS A 13 -3.69 -3.69 -4.65
CA CYS A 13 -2.51 -2.90 -4.98
C CYS A 13 -2.73 -2.19 -6.31
N HIS A 14 -2.36 -0.91 -6.37
CA HIS A 14 -2.55 -0.07 -7.56
C HIS A 14 -1.23 0.26 -8.27
N VAL A 15 -0.11 -0.18 -7.72
CA VAL A 15 1.22 0.09 -8.25
C VAL A 15 2.04 -1.19 -8.33
N ASP A 16 3.11 -1.15 -9.10
CA ASP A 16 4.04 -2.27 -9.25
C ASP A 16 5.43 -1.90 -8.73
N VAL A 17 6.24 -2.93 -8.45
CA VAL A 17 7.65 -2.74 -8.12
C VAL A 17 8.35 -2.01 -9.26
N GLY A 18 9.15 -1.02 -8.93
CA GLY A 18 9.86 -0.18 -9.89
C GLY A 18 9.11 1.09 -10.29
N GLU A 19 7.84 1.19 -9.94
CA GLU A 19 7.04 2.38 -10.25
C GLU A 19 7.43 3.55 -9.36
N LYS A 20 7.51 4.74 -9.95
CA LYS A 20 7.78 5.97 -9.20
C LYS A 20 6.48 6.55 -8.69
N THR A 21 6.51 7.00 -7.44
CA THR A 21 5.33 7.54 -6.77
C THR A 21 5.55 8.96 -6.30
N SER A 22 4.46 9.71 -6.20
CA SER A 22 4.43 11.07 -5.68
C SER A 22 3.72 11.10 -4.33
N THR A 23 4.00 12.13 -3.55
CA THR A 23 3.31 12.36 -2.27
C THR A 23 1.79 12.38 -2.49
N GLY A 24 1.05 11.63 -1.68
CA GLY A 24 -0.41 11.56 -1.77
C GLY A 24 -0.96 10.62 -2.83
N GLN A 25 -0.11 10.01 -3.64
CA GLN A 25 -0.55 9.05 -4.64
C GLN A 25 -1.12 7.79 -3.96
N GLU A 26 -2.24 7.29 -4.43
CA GLU A 26 -2.79 6.04 -3.94
C GLU A 26 -1.91 4.86 -4.35
N LEU A 27 -1.47 4.10 -3.36
CA LEU A 27 -0.63 2.91 -3.56
C LEU A 27 -1.47 1.64 -3.53
N ALA A 28 -2.47 1.63 -2.67
CA ALA A 28 -3.34 0.48 -2.44
C ALA A 28 -4.66 0.93 -1.85
N THR A 29 -5.62 0.03 -1.79
CA THR A 29 -6.88 0.23 -1.07
C THR A 29 -7.11 -0.97 -0.18
N VAL A 30 -7.49 -0.73 1.08
CA VAL A 30 -7.90 -1.80 2.00
C VAL A 30 -9.40 -1.70 2.19
N GLU A 31 -10.12 -2.77 1.87
CA GLU A 31 -11.57 -2.86 1.99
C GLU A 31 -11.97 -3.83 3.09
N ALA A 32 -12.80 -3.36 4.01
CA ALA A 32 -13.53 -4.19 4.96
C ALA A 32 -15.03 -4.13 4.61
N THR A 33 -15.87 -4.85 5.35
CA THR A 33 -17.31 -4.96 5.03
C THR A 33 -18.01 -3.61 4.83
N LYS A 34 -17.66 -2.60 5.64
CA LYS A 34 -18.30 -1.28 5.59
C LYS A 34 -17.31 -0.14 5.47
N LEU A 35 -16.02 -0.46 5.28
CA LEU A 35 -14.96 0.53 5.24
C LEU A 35 -14.10 0.31 4.01
N GLU A 36 -13.68 1.39 3.42
CA GLU A 36 -12.68 1.38 2.38
C GLU A 36 -11.75 2.56 2.64
N SER A 37 -10.44 2.32 2.62
CA SER A 37 -9.47 3.37 2.85
C SER A 37 -8.34 3.28 1.84
N PRO A 38 -8.02 4.39 1.17
CA PRO A 38 -6.82 4.45 0.35
C PRO A 38 -5.59 4.46 1.25
N VAL A 39 -4.54 3.79 0.80
CA VAL A 39 -3.22 3.84 1.41
C VAL A 39 -2.36 4.68 0.48
N VAL A 40 -1.96 5.86 0.96
CA VAL A 40 -1.28 6.84 0.13
C VAL A 40 0.20 6.94 0.46
N SER A 41 0.98 7.39 -0.53
CA SER A 41 2.40 7.60 -0.34
C SER A 41 2.66 8.84 0.51
N PRO A 42 3.45 8.73 1.60
CA PRO A 42 3.78 9.89 2.43
C PRO A 42 4.84 10.80 1.80
N GLY A 43 5.50 10.35 0.75
CA GLY A 43 6.51 11.13 0.05
C GLY A 43 6.86 10.53 -1.30
N PRO A 44 7.68 11.22 -2.11
CA PRO A 44 8.10 10.69 -3.40
C PRO A 44 9.09 9.53 -3.21
N GLY A 45 9.08 8.59 -4.15
CA GLY A 45 10.01 7.48 -4.13
C GLY A 45 9.73 6.46 -5.21
N THR A 46 10.38 5.31 -5.11
CA THR A 46 10.21 4.21 -6.04
C THR A 46 9.79 2.96 -5.25
N ILE A 47 8.79 2.25 -5.73
CA ILE A 47 8.33 1.02 -5.08
C ILE A 47 9.43 -0.03 -5.22
N THR A 48 10.01 -0.44 -4.09
CA THR A 48 11.10 -1.42 -4.06
C THR A 48 10.61 -2.82 -3.76
N ARG A 49 9.47 -2.94 -3.05
CA ARG A 49 8.91 -4.24 -2.68
C ARG A 49 7.42 -4.13 -2.43
N ILE A 50 6.67 -5.14 -2.87
CA ILE A 50 5.29 -5.34 -2.50
C ILE A 50 5.24 -6.63 -1.67
N ALA A 51 4.88 -6.49 -0.39
CA ALA A 51 4.99 -7.58 0.59
C ALA A 51 3.74 -8.47 0.66
N VAL A 52 2.66 -8.09 -0.02
CA VAL A 52 1.38 -8.82 -0.01
C VAL A 52 0.92 -9.10 -1.43
N ALA A 53 0.19 -10.18 -1.60
CA ALA A 53 -0.46 -10.47 -2.89
C ALA A 53 -1.70 -9.59 -3.05
N ASP A 54 -2.01 -9.20 -4.28
CA ASP A 54 -3.23 -8.47 -4.59
C ASP A 54 -4.45 -9.31 -4.19
N PHE A 55 -5.47 -8.66 -3.65
CA PHE A 55 -6.69 -9.30 -3.15
C PHE A 55 -6.48 -10.25 -1.97
N SER A 56 -5.37 -10.13 -1.23
CA SER A 56 -5.13 -10.94 -0.05
C SER A 56 -5.71 -10.28 1.21
N ASP A 57 -5.90 -11.09 2.24
CA ASP A 57 -6.31 -10.59 3.56
C ASP A 57 -5.12 -9.96 4.27
N VAL A 58 -5.35 -8.83 4.91
CA VAL A 58 -4.37 -8.17 5.78
C VAL A 58 -5.04 -7.81 7.10
N ILE A 59 -4.22 -7.61 8.13
CA ILE A 59 -4.67 -7.04 9.40
C ILE A 59 -3.98 -5.70 9.61
N GLY A 60 -4.52 -4.87 10.49
CA GLY A 60 -3.91 -3.56 10.78
C GLY A 60 -2.47 -3.72 11.24
N GLY A 61 -1.56 -2.94 10.65
CA GLY A 61 -0.13 -3.02 10.92
C GLY A 61 0.66 -3.96 10.02
N ASP A 62 0.01 -4.77 9.18
CA ASP A 62 0.72 -5.61 8.21
C ASP A 62 1.47 -4.74 7.20
N LEU A 63 2.69 -5.14 6.89
CA LEU A 63 3.48 -4.48 5.86
C LEU A 63 2.86 -4.75 4.49
N ILE A 64 2.52 -3.69 3.77
CA ILE A 64 1.97 -3.80 2.42
C ILE A 64 3.08 -3.66 1.38
N MET A 65 3.88 -2.61 1.48
CA MET A 65 4.96 -2.36 0.52
C MET A 65 6.05 -1.48 1.12
N GLU A 66 7.16 -1.40 0.39
CA GLU A 66 8.29 -0.55 0.75
C GLU A 66 8.60 0.39 -0.40
N ILE A 67 8.92 1.63 -0.04
CA ILE A 67 9.29 2.69 -0.98
C ILE A 67 10.73 3.07 -0.69
N GLY A 68 11.57 3.04 -1.71
CA GLY A 68 12.92 3.54 -1.65
C GLY A 68 12.98 5.02 -2.01
N GLU A 69 14.11 5.65 -1.76
CA GLU A 69 14.32 7.06 -2.11
C GLU A 69 14.28 7.25 -3.63
N ALA A 70 13.74 8.39 -4.02
CA ALA A 70 13.66 8.78 -5.42
C ALA A 70 15.06 9.10 -5.99
#